data_37fd556076e4a9324ba3ceedd9ebe5ff
#
_entry.id   37fd556076e4a9324ba3ceedd9ebe5ff
#
_cell.length_a   1.000
_cell.length_b   1.000
_cell.length_c   1.000
_cell.angle_alpha   90.00
_cell.angle_beta   90.00
_cell.angle_gamma   90.00
#
_symmetry.space_group_name_H-M   'P 1'
#
loop_
_entity.id
_entity.type
_entity.pdbx_description
1 polymer ?
#
loop_
_entity_poly.entity_id
_entity_poly.type
_entity_poly.pdbx_seq_one_letter_code
_entity_poly.pdbx_strand_id
1 'polypeptide(L)'
;MFFIGFKTPPRTDEEGWQHAIGGIELGSESDGFASDLSSWSQRDYEAQWREGIARLGAGERSSALITSYAGPTAAFHFMWPMWRVGKDIVFTERLVPGEAIQTSNIAESFYRAVGERRSQSEDGEPISEWLVPFSEVLSFLASE
;
A
#
# COMPACT_ATOMS: atom_id res chain seq x y z
N MET A 1 -5.67 7.73 14.42
CA MET A 1 -6.53 7.79 13.25
C MET A 1 -5.83 7.17 12.04
N PHE A 2 -6.56 6.51 11.19
CA PHE A 2 -6.00 5.95 9.96
C PHE A 2 -6.61 6.62 8.73
N PHE A 3 -5.76 6.96 7.76
CA PHE A 3 -6.21 7.52 6.49
C PHE A 3 -5.18 7.24 5.40
N ILE A 4 -5.64 7.02 4.18
CA ILE A 4 -4.80 7.00 2.99
C ILE A 4 -5.53 7.74 1.88
N GLY A 5 -4.83 8.62 1.16
CA GLY A 5 -5.48 9.39 0.10
C GLY A 5 -4.49 10.23 -0.69
N PHE A 6 -4.94 10.70 -1.85
CA PHE A 6 -4.15 11.61 -2.66
C PHE A 6 -4.28 13.04 -2.15
N LYS A 7 -3.19 13.77 -2.22
CA LYS A 7 -3.11 15.18 -1.83
C LYS A 7 -3.01 16.11 -3.04
N THR A 8 -2.68 15.57 -4.21
CA THR A 8 -2.58 16.35 -5.43
C THR A 8 -3.36 15.69 -6.56
N PRO A 9 -3.79 16.48 -7.58
CA PRO A 9 -4.27 15.90 -8.82
C PRO A 9 -3.11 15.29 -9.60
N PRO A 10 -3.38 14.58 -10.72
CA PRO A 10 -2.32 14.07 -11.58
C PRO A 10 -1.40 15.19 -12.06
N ARG A 11 -0.10 14.89 -12.09
CA ARG A 11 0.96 15.81 -12.51
C ARG A 11 1.86 15.12 -13.51
N THR A 12 2.54 15.94 -14.31
CA THR A 12 3.60 15.46 -15.19
C THR A 12 4.84 16.30 -14.90
N ASP A 13 5.95 15.65 -14.55
CA ASP A 13 7.18 16.35 -14.25
C ASP A 13 7.96 16.67 -15.54
N GLU A 14 9.13 17.29 -15.39
CA GLU A 14 9.96 17.71 -16.52
C GLU A 14 10.42 16.55 -17.40
N GLU A 15 10.52 15.35 -16.82
CA GLU A 15 10.94 14.14 -17.54
C GLU A 15 9.76 13.37 -18.14
N GLY A 16 8.54 13.88 -17.98
CA GLY A 16 7.34 13.26 -18.52
C GLY A 16 6.71 12.23 -17.61
N TRP A 17 7.18 12.11 -16.36
CA TRP A 17 6.62 11.14 -15.42
C TRP A 17 5.25 11.62 -14.90
N GLN A 18 4.21 10.84 -15.19
CA GLN A 18 2.86 11.09 -14.71
C GLN A 18 2.70 10.48 -13.33
N HIS A 19 2.37 11.29 -12.34
CA HIS A 19 2.25 10.84 -10.95
C HIS A 19 1.29 11.71 -10.15
N ALA A 20 0.98 11.27 -8.95
CA ALA A 20 0.26 12.07 -7.96
C ALA A 20 0.88 11.81 -6.59
N ILE A 21 0.84 12.81 -5.74
CA ILE A 21 1.35 12.72 -4.38
C ILE A 21 0.19 12.36 -3.45
N GLY A 22 0.43 11.38 -2.60
CA GLY A 22 -0.52 10.96 -1.59
C GLY A 22 0.12 10.92 -0.21
N GLY A 23 -0.69 10.56 0.78
CA GLY A 23 -0.23 10.40 2.14
C GLY A 23 -0.98 9.30 2.87
N ILE A 24 -0.31 8.73 3.87
CA ILE A 24 -0.90 7.74 4.75
C ILE A 24 -0.72 8.22 6.19
N GLU A 25 -1.79 8.14 6.97
CA GLU A 25 -1.77 8.49 8.39
C GLU A 25 -1.91 7.21 9.21
N LEU A 26 -0.96 6.98 10.12
CA LEU A 26 -0.84 5.76 10.91
C LEU A 26 -0.81 6.15 12.39
N GLY A 27 -1.99 6.46 12.94
CA GLY A 27 -2.09 6.97 14.30
C GLY A 27 -1.63 8.41 14.36
N SER A 28 -0.59 8.68 15.15
CA SER A 28 0.00 10.02 15.28
C SER A 28 1.07 10.29 14.23
N GLU A 29 1.44 9.29 13.45
CA GLU A 29 2.49 9.44 12.43
C GLU A 29 1.91 9.48 11.05
N SER A 30 2.62 10.12 10.13
CA SER A 30 2.22 10.20 8.74
C SER A 30 3.43 10.05 7.82
N ASP A 31 3.16 9.56 6.60
CA ASP A 31 4.19 9.42 5.58
C ASP A 31 3.59 9.79 4.23
N GLY A 32 4.44 10.17 3.29
CA GLY A 32 4.03 10.53 1.94
C GLY A 32 4.47 9.49 0.93
N PHE A 33 3.81 9.48 -0.22
CA PHE A 33 4.20 8.62 -1.33
C PHE A 33 3.87 9.31 -2.66
N ALA A 34 4.53 8.85 -3.71
CA ALA A 34 4.23 9.27 -5.07
C ALA A 34 3.77 8.05 -5.86
N SER A 35 2.58 8.12 -6.43
CA SER A 35 2.00 7.02 -7.19
C SER A 35 2.20 7.25 -8.67
N ASP A 36 2.78 6.25 -9.35
CA ASP A 36 2.92 6.27 -10.81
C ASP A 36 1.54 6.15 -11.46
N LEU A 37 1.25 7.02 -12.41
CA LEU A 37 -0.05 7.05 -13.10
C LEU A 37 0.05 6.62 -14.55
N SER A 38 1.16 6.01 -14.98
CA SER A 38 1.29 5.53 -16.36
C SER A 38 0.43 4.31 -16.66
N SER A 39 0.12 3.50 -15.65
CA SER A 39 -0.67 2.27 -15.80
C SER A 39 -1.98 2.30 -15.02
N TRP A 40 -1.99 2.91 -13.84
CA TRP A 40 -3.16 3.03 -12.98
C TRP A 40 -3.54 4.50 -12.82
N SER A 41 -4.85 4.76 -12.79
CA SER A 41 -5.39 6.07 -12.44
C SER A 41 -5.45 6.22 -10.91
N GLN A 42 -5.74 7.44 -10.43
CA GLN A 42 -5.99 7.65 -9.00
C GLN A 42 -7.14 6.77 -8.51
N ARG A 43 -8.20 6.62 -9.33
CA ARG A 43 -9.34 5.77 -8.96
C ARG A 43 -8.95 4.31 -8.81
N ASP A 44 -8.05 3.82 -9.64
CA ASP A 44 -7.56 2.43 -9.54
C ASP A 44 -6.87 2.20 -8.21
N TYR A 45 -6.03 3.15 -7.79
CA TYR A 45 -5.37 3.07 -6.49
C TYR A 45 -6.39 3.13 -5.34
N GLU A 46 -7.31 4.08 -5.39
CA GLU A 46 -8.31 4.25 -4.34
C GLU A 46 -9.20 3.01 -4.19
N ALA A 47 -9.61 2.41 -5.30
CA ALA A 47 -10.38 1.18 -5.29
C ALA A 47 -9.58 0.03 -4.66
N GLN A 48 -8.29 -0.07 -4.98
CA GLN A 48 -7.44 -1.10 -4.40
C GLN A 48 -7.25 -0.90 -2.90
N TRP A 49 -7.08 0.35 -2.44
CA TRP A 49 -6.94 0.60 -1.00
C TRP A 49 -8.18 0.14 -0.23
N ARG A 50 -9.36 0.42 -0.75
CA ARG A 50 -10.60 -0.01 -0.12
C ARG A 50 -10.72 -1.55 -0.15
N GLU A 51 -10.38 -2.17 -1.27
CA GLU A 51 -10.36 -3.63 -1.39
C GLU A 51 -9.38 -4.26 -0.39
N GLY A 52 -8.16 -3.70 -0.31
CA GLY A 52 -7.14 -4.21 0.58
C GLY A 52 -7.58 -4.20 2.03
N ILE A 53 -8.24 -3.12 2.45
CA ILE A 53 -8.76 -3.02 3.82
C ILE A 53 -9.96 -3.95 4.02
N ALA A 54 -10.85 -4.04 3.02
CA ALA A 54 -12.01 -4.93 3.10
C ALA A 54 -11.61 -6.40 3.27
N ARG A 55 -10.49 -6.80 2.69
CA ARG A 55 -9.96 -8.16 2.84
C ARG A 55 -9.68 -8.48 4.32
N LEU A 56 -9.12 -7.53 5.06
CA LEU A 56 -8.90 -7.72 6.50
C LEU A 56 -10.22 -7.84 7.25
N GLY A 57 -11.20 -7.03 6.86
CA GLY A 57 -12.55 -7.11 7.44
C GLY A 57 -13.26 -8.43 7.13
N ALA A 58 -12.90 -9.08 6.02
CA ALA A 58 -13.45 -10.37 5.62
C ALA A 58 -12.74 -11.57 6.28
N GLY A 59 -11.72 -11.31 7.09
CA GLY A 59 -11.04 -12.36 7.85
C GLY A 59 -9.65 -12.72 7.35
N GLU A 60 -9.15 -12.06 6.31
CA GLU A 60 -7.77 -12.28 5.86
C GLU A 60 -6.80 -11.79 6.92
N ARG A 61 -5.71 -12.53 7.13
CA ARG A 61 -4.71 -12.19 8.13
C ARG A 61 -3.70 -11.16 7.65
N SER A 62 -3.59 -11.01 6.34
CA SER A 62 -2.68 -10.04 5.74
C SER A 62 -3.32 -9.46 4.49
N SER A 63 -2.84 -8.29 4.10
CA SER A 63 -3.30 -7.61 2.91
C SER A 63 -2.25 -6.56 2.52
N ALA A 64 -2.58 -5.70 1.57
CA ALA A 64 -1.66 -4.66 1.12
C ALA A 64 -2.39 -3.44 0.60
N LEU A 65 -1.72 -2.30 0.73
CA LEU A 65 -2.12 -1.05 0.07
C LEU A 65 -1.05 -0.78 -0.99
N ILE A 66 -1.45 -0.79 -2.26
CA ILE A 66 -0.52 -0.53 -3.37
C ILE A 66 -0.39 0.99 -3.52
N THR A 67 0.81 1.52 -3.33
CA THR A 67 1.04 2.96 -3.43
C THR A 67 1.69 3.37 -4.73
N SER A 68 2.42 2.46 -5.42
CA SER A 68 2.90 2.75 -6.77
C SER A 68 3.06 1.46 -7.57
N TYR A 69 2.23 1.34 -8.59
CA TYR A 69 2.37 0.31 -9.62
C TYR A 69 2.90 1.01 -10.88
N ALA A 70 4.14 0.78 -11.22
CA ALA A 70 4.84 1.52 -12.26
C ALA A 70 4.81 0.83 -13.63
N GLY A 71 3.93 -0.16 -13.79
CA GLY A 71 3.74 -0.84 -15.07
C GLY A 71 4.47 -2.17 -15.19
N PRO A 72 4.20 -2.93 -16.26
CA PRO A 72 4.70 -4.30 -16.40
C PRO A 72 6.21 -4.42 -16.61
N THR A 73 6.88 -3.34 -17.01
CA THR A 73 8.32 -3.35 -17.25
C THR A 73 9.14 -2.70 -16.15
N ALA A 74 8.48 -2.22 -15.10
CA ALA A 74 9.19 -1.57 -14.00
C ALA A 74 10.02 -2.57 -13.19
N ALA A 75 11.19 -2.12 -12.75
CA ALA A 75 12.06 -2.95 -11.91
C ALA A 75 11.45 -3.16 -10.52
N PHE A 76 10.75 -2.15 -10.00
CA PHE A 76 10.18 -2.17 -8.65
C PHE A 76 8.83 -1.47 -8.60
N HIS A 77 8.03 -1.90 -7.62
CA HIS A 77 6.78 -1.26 -7.23
C HIS A 77 6.82 -1.00 -5.72
N PHE A 78 5.86 -0.25 -5.21
CA PHE A 78 5.78 0.06 -3.78
C PHE A 78 4.42 -0.33 -3.21
N MET A 79 4.44 -0.88 -2.01
CA MET A 79 3.22 -1.19 -1.27
C MET A 79 3.44 -1.00 0.23
N TRP A 80 2.34 -0.95 0.97
CA TRP A 80 2.33 -1.03 2.43
C TRP A 80 1.66 -2.34 2.81
N PRO A 81 2.44 -3.39 3.14
CA PRO A 81 1.87 -4.62 3.68
C PRO A 81 1.16 -4.36 5.00
N MET A 82 0.11 -5.13 5.24
CA MET A 82 -0.68 -5.07 6.46
C MET A 82 -0.83 -6.47 7.03
N TRP A 83 -0.63 -6.61 8.34
CA TRP A 83 -0.85 -7.88 9.04
C TRP A 83 -1.73 -7.63 10.25
N ARG A 84 -2.69 -8.51 10.44
CA ARG A 84 -3.54 -8.46 11.63
C ARG A 84 -2.83 -9.16 12.79
N VAL A 85 -2.58 -8.42 13.86
CA VAL A 85 -1.94 -8.93 15.07
C VAL A 85 -2.83 -8.54 16.25
N GLY A 86 -3.64 -9.50 16.73
CA GLY A 86 -4.59 -9.23 17.80
C GLY A 86 -5.63 -8.18 17.39
N LYS A 87 -5.67 -7.08 18.11
CA LYS A 87 -6.59 -5.97 17.84
C LYS A 87 -6.02 -4.91 16.93
N ASP A 88 -4.78 -5.08 16.50
CA ASP A 88 -4.07 -4.09 15.71
C ASP A 88 -3.77 -4.59 14.31
N ILE A 89 -3.52 -3.63 13.43
CA ILE A 89 -2.93 -3.88 12.13
C ILE A 89 -1.51 -3.34 12.18
N VAL A 90 -0.56 -4.18 11.77
CA VAL A 90 0.85 -3.78 11.66
C VAL A 90 1.11 -3.40 10.21
N PHE A 91 1.68 -2.22 10.02
CA PHE A 91 2.05 -1.70 8.69
C PHE A 91 3.56 -1.60 8.56
N THR A 92 4.05 -1.81 7.37
CA THR A 92 5.41 -1.42 7.00
C THR A 92 5.39 -0.96 5.55
N GLU A 93 6.43 -0.26 5.12
CA GLU A 93 6.57 0.11 3.71
C GLU A 93 7.51 -0.89 3.05
N ARG A 94 7.20 -1.29 1.82
CA ARG A 94 8.01 -2.29 1.11
C ARG A 94 8.14 -2.01 -0.37
N LEU A 95 9.36 -2.23 -0.86
CA LEU A 95 9.67 -2.29 -2.27
C LEU A 95 9.36 -3.71 -2.77
N VAL A 96 8.69 -3.82 -3.90
CA VAL A 96 8.33 -5.12 -4.49
C VAL A 96 9.02 -5.27 -5.85
N PRO A 97 9.75 -6.35 -6.08
CA PRO A 97 10.36 -6.57 -7.39
C PRO A 97 9.30 -6.66 -8.48
N GLY A 98 9.56 -6.02 -9.62
CA GLY A 98 8.60 -6.00 -10.72
C GLY A 98 8.23 -7.40 -11.22
N GLU A 99 9.18 -8.33 -11.18
CA GLU A 99 8.97 -9.72 -11.60
C GLU A 99 7.96 -10.48 -10.74
N ALA A 100 7.70 -10.02 -9.52
CA ALA A 100 6.74 -10.64 -8.63
C ALA A 100 5.28 -10.32 -9.02
N ILE A 101 5.08 -9.35 -9.88
CA ILE A 101 3.75 -8.84 -10.23
C ILE A 101 3.35 -9.31 -11.63
N GLN A 102 2.29 -10.09 -11.72
CA GLN A 102 1.76 -10.58 -12.99
C GLN A 102 0.69 -9.61 -13.51
N THR A 103 0.82 -9.22 -14.78
CA THR A 103 -0.07 -8.22 -15.38
C THR A 103 -1.52 -8.67 -15.49
N SER A 104 -1.75 -9.99 -15.52
CA SER A 104 -3.11 -10.54 -15.57
C SER A 104 -3.82 -10.48 -14.21
N ASN A 105 -3.08 -10.22 -13.12
CA ASN A 105 -3.59 -10.33 -11.76
C ASN A 105 -2.78 -9.42 -10.84
N ILE A 106 -2.83 -8.12 -11.10
CA ILE A 106 -1.95 -7.15 -10.41
C ILE A 106 -2.18 -7.14 -8.89
N ALA A 107 -3.38 -6.83 -8.44
CA ALA A 107 -3.65 -6.73 -7.00
C ALA A 107 -3.38 -8.05 -6.29
N GLU A 108 -3.82 -9.18 -6.86
CA GLU A 108 -3.59 -10.50 -6.30
C GLU A 108 -2.10 -10.80 -6.15
N SER A 109 -1.28 -10.40 -7.12
CA SER A 109 0.16 -10.59 -7.06
C SER A 109 0.77 -9.82 -5.87
N PHE A 110 0.30 -8.60 -5.62
CA PHE A 110 0.75 -7.82 -4.46
C PHE A 110 0.36 -8.52 -3.16
N TYR A 111 -0.86 -9.03 -3.05
CA TYR A 111 -1.29 -9.75 -1.85
C TYR A 111 -0.42 -10.98 -1.59
N ARG A 112 -0.06 -11.72 -2.63
CA ARG A 112 0.84 -12.87 -2.49
C ARG A 112 2.25 -12.46 -2.09
N ALA A 113 2.70 -11.30 -2.53
CA ALA A 113 4.04 -10.80 -2.21
C ALA A 113 4.18 -10.36 -0.76
N VAL A 114 3.09 -10.19 -0.02
CA VAL A 114 3.11 -9.77 1.39
C VAL A 114 3.86 -10.77 2.24
N GLY A 115 3.51 -12.06 2.14
CA GLY A 115 4.16 -13.11 2.91
C GLY A 115 4.00 -12.94 4.42
N GLU A 116 4.90 -13.57 5.17
CA GLU A 116 4.87 -13.51 6.62
C GLU A 116 5.53 -12.23 7.14
N ARG A 117 5.03 -11.74 8.28
CA ARG A 117 5.60 -10.57 8.92
C ARG A 117 7.02 -10.88 9.42
N ARG A 118 7.94 -9.95 9.15
CA ARG A 118 9.33 -10.02 9.61
C ARG A 118 9.66 -8.76 10.40
N SER A 119 10.41 -8.93 11.48
CA SER A 119 10.88 -7.80 12.28
C SER A 119 12.25 -7.29 11.84
N GLN A 120 12.95 -8.04 10.99
CA GLN A 120 14.28 -7.68 10.49
C GLN A 120 14.38 -7.97 8.99
N SER A 121 15.16 -7.13 8.30
CA SER A 121 15.50 -7.36 6.90
C SER A 121 16.48 -8.52 6.76
N GLU A 122 16.82 -8.89 5.52
CA GLU A 122 17.81 -9.94 5.24
C GLU A 122 19.18 -9.61 5.84
N ASP A 123 19.50 -8.32 5.96
CA ASP A 123 20.77 -7.86 6.54
C ASP A 123 20.73 -7.76 8.06
N GLY A 124 19.62 -8.15 8.69
CA GLY A 124 19.47 -8.08 10.14
C GLY A 124 19.09 -6.70 10.67
N GLU A 125 18.82 -5.73 9.80
CA GLU A 125 18.39 -4.41 10.23
C GLU A 125 16.92 -4.43 10.66
N PRO A 126 16.56 -3.67 11.72
CA PRO A 126 15.17 -3.58 12.12
C PRO A 126 14.30 -2.99 11.02
N ILE A 127 13.12 -3.56 10.81
CA ILE A 127 12.14 -3.04 9.87
C ILE A 127 11.24 -2.07 10.64
N SER A 128 11.05 -0.87 10.11
CA SER A 128 10.12 0.09 10.71
C SER A 128 8.70 -0.41 10.55
N GLU A 129 7.98 -0.46 11.65
CA GLU A 129 6.60 -0.90 11.68
C GLU A 129 5.74 0.09 12.45
N TRP A 130 4.47 0.20 12.06
CA TRP A 130 3.49 1.05 12.73
C TRP A 130 2.30 0.20 13.10
N LEU A 131 1.75 0.42 14.31
CA LEU A 131 0.57 -0.28 14.77
C LEU A 131 -0.60 0.69 14.80
N VAL A 132 -1.72 0.27 14.20
CA VAL A 132 -2.97 1.04 14.22
C VAL A 132 -4.10 0.09 14.64
N PRO A 133 -4.99 0.50 15.55
CA PRO A 133 -6.12 -0.35 15.92
C PRO A 133 -6.93 -0.77 14.71
N PHE A 134 -7.29 -2.05 14.65
CA PHE A 134 -8.04 -2.61 13.54
C PHE A 134 -9.35 -1.85 13.30
N SER A 135 -10.03 -1.45 14.37
CA SER A 135 -11.28 -0.68 14.26
C SER A 135 -11.09 0.65 13.52
N GLU A 136 -9.96 1.31 13.74
CA GLU A 136 -9.67 2.57 13.03
C GLU A 136 -9.38 2.33 11.55
N VAL A 137 -8.67 1.25 11.23
CA VAL A 137 -8.41 0.90 9.83
C VAL A 137 -9.72 0.59 9.11
N LEU A 138 -10.59 -0.21 9.74
CA LEU A 138 -11.89 -0.55 9.15
C LEU A 138 -12.79 0.68 8.98
N SER A 139 -12.69 1.65 9.88
CA SER A 139 -13.53 2.85 9.80
C SER A 139 -13.27 3.67 8.53
N PHE A 140 -12.11 3.49 7.91
CA PHE A 140 -11.79 4.12 6.62
C PHE A 140 -12.82 3.73 5.55
N LEU A 141 -13.34 2.51 5.58
CA LEU A 141 -14.31 2.04 4.59
C LEU A 141 -15.65 2.78 4.68
N ALA A 142 -15.97 3.36 5.83
CA ALA A 142 -17.18 4.13 6.04
C ALA A 142 -17.03 5.58 5.58
N SER A 143 -15.81 6.06 5.35
CA SER A 143 -15.54 7.41 4.86
C SER A 143 -15.69 7.47 3.35
N GLU A 144 -16.06 8.62 2.84
CA GLU A 144 -16.20 8.84 1.40
C GLU A 144 -15.32 9.95 0.89
#